data_5f3678b302b03aff1ec0a0111b7c8304
#
_entry.id   5f3678b302b03aff1ec0a0111b7c8304
#
_cell.length_a   1.000
_cell.length_b   1.000
_cell.length_c   1.000
_cell.angle_alpha   90.00
_cell.angle_beta   90.00
_cell.angle_gamma   90.00
#
_symmetry.space_group_name_H-M   'P 1'
#
loop_
_entity.id
_entity.type
_entity.pdbx_description
1 polymer ?
#
loop_
_entity_poly.entity_id
_entity_poly.type
_entity_poly.pdbx_seq_one_letter_code
_entity_poly.pdbx_strand_id
1 'polypeptide(L)'
;CMNYGGMSTSHALKLQNEIPQMKWVFDTGNPVFNADRSAPRPYPRQDAWSFYQALKENIVHVHIKDGIWDNLKNECTFTMPGEGDGKVEEILSDLKKTNYEGFISIEPHIASVFHEEDNEDIDQEAKEKNQLDTYIEYGKKLEEIISNIAI
;
A
#
# COMPACT_ATOMS: atom_id res chain seq x y z
N CYS A 1 -4.91 9.78 -2.37
CA CYS A 1 -5.19 9.14 -1.09
C CYS A 1 -5.46 10.14 -0.01
N MET A 2 -6.58 10.05 0.57
CA MET A 2 -7.23 11.26 1.03
C MET A 2 -7.55 11.18 2.51
N ASN A 3 -7.08 11.89 3.26
CA ASN A 3 -7.31 12.90 4.27
C ASN A 3 -8.49 12.67 5.26
N TYR A 4 -8.98 11.43 5.41
CA TYR A 4 -10.05 11.10 6.33
C TYR A 4 -9.56 10.17 7.44
N GLY A 5 -10.44 9.69 8.29
CA GLY A 5 -10.09 8.88 9.45
C GLY A 5 -9.22 7.65 9.13
N GLY A 6 -8.32 7.30 10.05
CA GLY A 6 -7.48 6.10 9.91
C GLY A 6 -6.18 6.26 9.16
N MET A 7 -5.81 7.46 8.74
CA MET A 7 -4.58 7.72 7.99
C MET A 7 -3.28 7.60 8.79
N SER A 8 -3.33 7.72 10.10
CA SER A 8 -2.18 7.50 10.97
C SER A 8 -2.44 6.35 11.92
N THR A 9 -1.40 5.67 12.34
CA THR A 9 -1.48 4.58 13.32
C THR A 9 -2.24 5.01 14.57
N SER A 10 -1.93 6.18 15.11
CA SER A 10 -2.58 6.71 16.32
C SER A 10 -4.08 6.96 16.11
N HIS A 11 -4.46 7.47 14.94
CA HIS A 11 -5.87 7.72 14.63
C HIS A 11 -6.62 6.41 14.37
N ALA A 12 -6.01 5.47 13.66
CA ALA A 12 -6.60 4.16 13.42
C ALA A 12 -6.83 3.40 14.73
N LEU A 13 -5.85 3.40 15.65
CA LEU A 13 -5.99 2.80 16.98
C LEU A 13 -7.10 3.46 17.80
N LYS A 14 -7.22 4.80 17.73
CA LYS A 14 -8.32 5.50 18.40
C LYS A 14 -9.68 5.05 17.86
N LEU A 15 -9.85 4.99 16.54
CA LEU A 15 -11.07 4.50 15.91
C LEU A 15 -11.36 3.05 16.29
N GLN A 16 -10.35 2.17 16.30
CA GLN A 16 -10.51 0.78 16.71
C GLN A 16 -10.95 0.64 18.16
N ASN A 17 -10.44 1.50 19.05
CA ASN A 17 -10.85 1.51 20.46
C ASN A 17 -12.28 2.01 20.65
N GLU A 18 -12.70 3.00 19.87
CA GLU A 18 -14.07 3.55 19.94
C GLU A 18 -15.09 2.62 19.25
N ILE A 19 -14.65 1.85 18.24
CA ILE A 19 -15.48 0.94 17.45
C ILE A 19 -14.81 -0.43 17.39
N PRO A 20 -14.84 -1.24 18.47
CA PRO A 20 -14.10 -2.50 18.56
C PRO A 20 -14.44 -3.53 17.47
N GLN A 21 -15.66 -3.50 16.93
CA GLN A 21 -16.10 -4.40 15.86
C GLN A 21 -15.65 -3.98 14.46
N MET A 22 -15.03 -2.82 14.31
CA MET A 22 -14.53 -2.34 13.01
C MET A 22 -13.46 -3.27 12.47
N LYS A 23 -13.51 -3.50 11.15
CA LYS A 23 -12.47 -4.23 10.41
C LYS A 23 -11.80 -3.31 9.43
N TRP A 24 -10.56 -3.67 9.06
CA TRP A 24 -9.71 -2.82 8.25
C TRP A 24 -9.42 -3.44 6.89
N VAL A 25 -9.40 -2.58 5.89
CA VAL A 25 -8.64 -2.79 4.68
C VAL A 25 -7.30 -2.08 4.89
N PHE A 26 -6.21 -2.83 4.91
CA PHE A 26 -4.86 -2.29 5.09
C PHE A 26 -4.16 -2.20 3.75
N ASP A 27 -3.67 -1.03 3.42
CA ASP A 27 -2.90 -0.77 2.20
C ASP A 27 -1.42 -0.62 2.57
N THR A 28 -0.54 -1.41 1.96
CA THR A 28 0.88 -1.45 2.31
C THR A 28 1.64 -0.18 1.92
N GLY A 29 1.22 0.52 0.87
CA GLY A 29 1.85 1.77 0.41
C GLY A 29 1.39 3.01 1.15
N ASN A 30 0.14 3.07 1.59
CA ASN A 30 -0.43 4.27 2.19
C ASN A 30 0.38 4.82 3.39
N PRO A 31 0.93 4.03 4.32
CA PRO A 31 1.80 4.53 5.37
C PRO A 31 3.02 5.28 4.84
N VAL A 32 3.64 4.78 3.78
CA VAL A 32 4.83 5.39 3.15
C VAL A 32 4.54 6.79 2.62
N PHE A 33 3.32 7.00 2.09
CA PHE A 33 2.93 8.27 1.48
C PHE A 33 2.35 9.28 2.46
N ASN A 34 1.94 8.83 3.65
CA ASN A 34 1.29 9.66 4.65
C ASN A 34 2.27 10.10 5.75
N ALA A 35 2.25 11.41 6.02
CA ALA A 35 3.04 11.97 7.10
C ALA A 35 2.50 11.56 8.49
N ASP A 36 3.37 11.15 9.38
CA ASP A 36 3.04 10.95 10.79
C ASP A 36 2.95 12.30 11.51
N ARG A 37 1.75 12.82 11.59
CA ARG A 37 1.47 14.11 12.25
C ARG A 37 1.47 14.03 13.78
N SER A 38 1.65 12.85 14.35
CA SER A 38 1.86 12.69 15.80
C SER A 38 3.31 12.99 16.22
N ALA A 39 4.24 12.95 15.27
CA ALA A 39 5.63 13.30 15.47
C ALA A 39 5.90 14.81 15.31
N PRO A 40 7.05 15.33 15.83
CA PRO A 40 7.48 16.71 15.59
C PRO A 40 7.75 17.01 14.10
N ARG A 41 7.62 18.26 13.70
CA ARG A 41 8.02 18.71 12.36
C ARG A 41 9.54 18.72 12.18
N PRO A 42 10.08 18.39 10.99
CA PRO A 42 9.35 17.92 9.81
C PRO A 42 8.75 16.52 10.04
N TYR A 43 7.48 16.35 9.67
CA TYR A 43 6.77 15.08 9.91
C TYR A 43 7.43 13.92 9.14
N PRO A 44 7.88 12.85 9.82
CA PRO A 44 8.35 11.66 9.12
C PRO A 44 7.21 10.97 8.38
N ARG A 45 7.55 10.09 7.46
CA ARG A 45 6.58 9.13 6.92
C ARG A 45 6.33 8.02 7.92
N GLN A 46 5.18 7.39 7.80
CA GLN A 46 4.83 6.29 8.68
C GLN A 46 5.54 5.01 8.22
N ASP A 47 5.90 4.17 9.17
CA ASP A 47 6.45 2.85 8.91
C ASP A 47 5.30 1.85 8.66
N ALA A 48 5.28 1.23 7.47
CA ALA A 48 4.22 0.33 7.06
C ALA A 48 4.14 -0.91 7.95
N TRP A 49 5.29 -1.43 8.42
CA TRP A 49 5.32 -2.60 9.30
C TRP A 49 4.71 -2.30 10.67
N SER A 50 5.13 -1.21 11.29
CA SER A 50 4.61 -0.81 12.60
C SER A 50 3.11 -0.54 12.56
N PHE A 51 2.63 0.08 11.48
CA PHE A 51 1.20 0.33 11.30
C PHE A 51 0.42 -0.97 11.11
N TYR A 52 0.93 -1.86 10.25
CA TYR A 52 0.35 -3.20 10.06
C TYR A 52 0.25 -3.94 11.39
N GLN A 53 1.34 -4.04 12.15
CA GLN A 53 1.38 -4.73 13.44
C GLN A 53 0.36 -4.18 14.44
N ALA A 54 0.12 -2.87 14.42
CA ALA A 54 -0.83 -2.22 15.32
C ALA A 54 -2.30 -2.62 15.04
N LEU A 55 -2.64 -3.01 13.80
CA LEU A 55 -4.00 -3.29 13.38
C LEU A 55 -4.25 -4.75 12.98
N LYS A 56 -3.23 -5.58 12.87
CA LYS A 56 -3.28 -6.88 12.19
C LYS A 56 -4.41 -7.81 12.63
N GLU A 57 -4.79 -7.80 13.90
CA GLU A 57 -5.88 -8.64 14.44
C GLU A 57 -7.26 -8.28 13.86
N ASN A 58 -7.39 -7.10 13.29
CA ASN A 58 -8.63 -6.60 12.73
C ASN A 58 -8.59 -6.36 11.22
N ILE A 59 -7.48 -6.72 10.56
CA ILE A 59 -7.35 -6.63 9.12
C ILE A 59 -8.05 -7.83 8.48
N VAL A 60 -8.96 -7.54 7.56
CA VAL A 60 -9.70 -8.56 6.78
C VAL A 60 -9.39 -8.52 5.29
N HIS A 61 -8.72 -7.47 4.84
CA HIS A 61 -8.30 -7.30 3.48
C HIS A 61 -6.99 -6.50 3.43
N VAL A 62 -6.04 -6.96 2.61
CA VAL A 62 -4.78 -6.25 2.38
C VAL A 62 -4.71 -5.83 0.92
N HIS A 63 -4.51 -4.53 0.70
CA HIS A 63 -4.14 -3.99 -0.60
C HIS A 63 -2.62 -3.95 -0.73
N ILE A 64 -2.09 -4.58 -1.76
CA ILE A 64 -0.67 -4.53 -2.08
C ILE A 64 -0.43 -3.36 -3.02
N LYS A 65 0.22 -2.36 -2.47
CA LYS A 65 0.72 -1.17 -3.14
C LYS A 65 2.12 -0.91 -2.62
N ASP A 66 3.05 -0.51 -3.48
CA ASP A 66 4.40 -0.22 -3.03
C ASP A 66 4.94 1.05 -3.65
N GLY A 67 5.95 1.63 -3.03
CA GLY A 67 6.59 2.83 -3.50
C GLY A 67 7.58 3.41 -2.51
N ILE A 68 8.28 4.43 -2.97
CA ILE A 68 9.32 5.14 -2.23
C ILE A 68 8.93 6.60 -2.12
N TRP A 69 9.15 7.18 -0.95
CA TRP A 69 8.98 8.60 -0.74
C TRP A 69 10.30 9.36 -0.86
N ASP A 70 10.39 10.27 -1.85
CA ASP A 70 11.53 11.16 -1.99
C ASP A 70 11.32 12.43 -1.14
N ASN A 71 12.05 12.54 -0.05
CA ASN A 71 11.98 13.68 0.86
C ASN A 71 12.48 14.98 0.23
N LEU A 72 13.38 14.92 -0.75
CA LEU A 72 13.95 16.11 -1.41
C LEU A 72 12.97 16.72 -2.40
N LYS A 73 12.28 15.86 -3.15
CA LYS A 73 11.29 16.27 -4.13
C LYS A 73 9.90 16.43 -3.52
N ASN A 74 9.68 15.87 -2.32
CA ASN A 74 8.37 15.75 -1.67
C ASN A 74 7.34 15.03 -2.57
N GLU A 75 7.80 13.96 -3.21
CA GLU A 75 7.05 13.16 -4.19
C GLU A 75 7.08 11.68 -3.83
N CYS A 76 6.07 10.97 -4.31
CA CYS A 76 5.99 9.53 -4.27
C CYS A 76 6.35 8.94 -5.62
N THR A 77 7.21 7.91 -5.63
CA THR A 77 7.44 7.04 -6.77
C THR A 77 6.85 5.68 -6.47
N PHE A 78 5.86 5.25 -7.25
CA PHE A 78 5.29 3.91 -7.13
C PHE A 78 6.23 2.88 -7.75
N THR A 79 6.34 1.72 -7.11
CA THR A 79 7.23 0.63 -7.50
C THR A 79 6.47 -0.69 -7.66
N MET A 80 7.13 -1.71 -8.20
CA MET A 80 6.64 -3.08 -8.13
C MET A 80 6.59 -3.56 -6.68
N PRO A 81 5.75 -4.57 -6.35
CA PRO A 81 5.65 -5.07 -4.98
C PRO A 81 7.01 -5.61 -4.51
N GLY A 82 7.40 -5.22 -3.30
CA GLY A 82 8.67 -5.58 -2.68
C GLY A 82 9.86 -4.70 -3.09
N GLU A 83 9.68 -3.70 -3.96
CA GLU A 83 10.74 -2.80 -4.42
C GLU A 83 10.69 -1.42 -3.76
N GLY A 84 9.72 -1.20 -2.88
CA GLY A 84 9.53 0.05 -2.15
C GLY A 84 9.67 -0.09 -0.64
N ASP A 85 9.12 0.88 0.07
CA ASP A 85 9.15 0.98 1.54
C ASP A 85 7.89 0.40 2.21
N GLY A 86 6.95 -0.17 1.43
CA GLY A 86 5.67 -0.71 1.88
C GLY A 86 5.76 -2.00 2.71
N LYS A 87 6.96 -2.57 2.89
CA LYS A 87 7.20 -3.76 3.70
C LYS A 87 6.39 -4.98 3.23
N VAL A 88 6.21 -5.09 1.91
CA VAL A 88 5.34 -6.10 1.29
C VAL A 88 5.76 -7.52 1.66
N GLU A 89 7.05 -7.84 1.56
CA GLU A 89 7.55 -9.18 1.85
C GLU A 89 7.41 -9.56 3.32
N GLU A 90 7.73 -8.63 4.23
CA GLU A 90 7.60 -8.83 5.67
C GLU A 90 6.14 -9.02 6.08
N ILE A 91 5.22 -8.22 5.52
CA ILE A 91 3.79 -8.33 5.79
C ILE A 91 3.23 -9.64 5.26
N LEU A 92 3.53 -10.01 4.01
CA LEU A 92 3.09 -11.27 3.43
C LEU A 92 3.64 -12.49 4.21
N SER A 93 4.89 -12.42 4.68
CA SER A 93 5.48 -13.45 5.51
C SER A 93 4.75 -13.61 6.85
N ASP A 94 4.37 -12.51 7.50
CA ASP A 94 3.59 -12.56 8.75
C ASP A 94 2.18 -13.08 8.51
N LEU A 95 1.50 -12.64 7.45
CA LEU A 95 0.18 -13.15 7.07
C LEU A 95 0.20 -14.66 6.86
N LYS A 96 1.22 -15.19 6.16
CA LYS A 96 1.39 -16.64 5.95
C LYS A 96 1.64 -17.36 7.27
N LYS A 97 2.53 -16.85 8.14
CA LYS A 97 2.84 -17.44 9.44
C LYS A 97 1.64 -17.48 10.40
N THR A 98 0.76 -16.49 10.30
CA THR A 98 -0.43 -16.37 11.15
C THR A 98 -1.67 -17.05 10.56
N ASN A 99 -1.53 -17.75 9.43
CA ASN A 99 -2.62 -18.40 8.70
C ASN A 99 -3.77 -17.41 8.40
N TYR A 100 -3.42 -16.25 7.85
CA TYR A 100 -4.40 -15.23 7.47
C TYR A 100 -5.38 -15.78 6.43
N GLU A 101 -6.67 -15.65 6.69
CA GLU A 101 -7.76 -16.14 5.83
C GLU A 101 -8.51 -15.01 5.10
N GLY A 102 -8.04 -13.77 5.21
CA GLY A 102 -8.65 -12.62 4.54
C GLY A 102 -8.23 -12.51 3.06
N PHE A 103 -8.64 -11.42 2.43
CA PHE A 103 -8.35 -11.16 1.03
C PHE A 103 -7.04 -10.39 0.87
N ILE A 104 -6.35 -10.67 -0.25
CA ILE A 104 -5.21 -9.88 -0.74
C ILE A 104 -5.55 -9.45 -2.16
N SER A 105 -5.41 -8.16 -2.45
CA SER A 105 -5.58 -7.61 -3.79
C SER A 105 -4.45 -6.66 -4.16
N ILE A 106 -4.26 -6.43 -5.45
CA ILE A 106 -3.26 -5.48 -5.95
C ILE A 106 -3.90 -4.13 -6.25
N GLU A 107 -3.15 -3.05 -6.00
CA GLU A 107 -3.51 -1.69 -6.34
C GLU A 107 -2.31 -0.97 -7.00
N PRO A 108 -1.88 -1.39 -8.21
CA PRO A 108 -0.73 -0.79 -8.86
C PRO A 108 -1.02 0.65 -9.31
N HIS A 109 -0.09 1.56 -9.00
CA HIS A 109 -0.12 2.97 -9.43
C HIS A 109 1.08 3.32 -10.32
N ILE A 110 1.74 2.32 -10.91
CA ILE A 110 2.99 2.50 -11.68
C ILE A 110 2.73 3.06 -13.07
N ALA A 111 1.59 2.73 -13.68
CA ALA A 111 1.28 3.25 -15.00
C ALA A 111 1.06 4.76 -14.92
N SER A 112 1.89 5.52 -15.62
CA SER A 112 1.88 7.00 -15.71
C SER A 112 0.52 7.60 -16.10
N VAL A 113 -0.39 6.76 -16.48
CA VAL A 113 -1.68 7.06 -17.04
C VAL A 113 -2.76 7.39 -16.01
N PHE A 114 -2.55 7.09 -14.72
CA PHE A 114 -3.58 7.32 -13.69
C PHE A 114 -3.74 8.79 -13.29
N HIS A 115 -2.78 9.67 -13.65
CA HIS A 115 -2.77 11.06 -13.18
C HIS A 115 -2.46 12.11 -14.24
N GLU A 116 -2.26 11.73 -15.50
CA GLU A 116 -2.07 12.69 -16.60
C GLU A 116 -3.40 12.91 -17.32
N GLU A 117 -4.23 13.79 -16.76
CA GLU A 117 -5.48 14.23 -17.39
C GLU A 117 -5.27 15.11 -18.63
N ASP A 118 -4.02 15.55 -18.92
CA ASP A 118 -3.73 16.64 -19.88
C ASP A 118 -3.03 16.21 -21.17
N ASN A 119 -2.83 14.92 -21.47
CA ASN A 119 -2.30 14.51 -22.77
C ASN A 119 -3.40 13.99 -23.70
N GLU A 120 -4.00 14.90 -24.47
CA GLU A 120 -5.05 14.62 -25.46
C GLU A 120 -4.58 13.75 -26.67
N ASP A 121 -3.27 13.49 -26.80
CA ASP A 121 -2.67 12.80 -27.97
C ASP A 121 -2.30 11.33 -27.74
N ILE A 122 -2.59 10.74 -26.59
CA ILE A 122 -2.28 9.32 -26.34
C ILE A 122 -3.45 8.47 -26.85
N ASP A 123 -3.16 7.54 -27.75
CA ASP A 123 -4.10 6.55 -28.25
C ASP A 123 -4.74 5.79 -27.07
N GLN A 124 -6.05 5.88 -26.96
CA GLN A 124 -6.85 5.26 -25.87
C GLN A 124 -6.58 3.75 -25.76
N GLU A 125 -6.43 3.07 -26.90
CA GLU A 125 -6.15 1.63 -26.96
C GLU A 125 -4.75 1.29 -26.40
N ALA A 126 -3.74 2.11 -26.70
CA ALA A 126 -2.40 1.97 -26.16
C ALA A 126 -2.37 2.20 -24.64
N LYS A 127 -3.18 3.13 -24.16
CA LYS A 127 -3.34 3.44 -22.73
C LYS A 127 -3.95 2.27 -21.97
N GLU A 128 -5.06 1.73 -22.46
CA GLU A 128 -5.74 0.58 -21.86
C GLU A 128 -4.86 -0.68 -21.85
N LYS A 129 -4.12 -0.91 -22.93
CA LYS A 129 -3.17 -2.01 -23.02
C LYS A 129 -2.03 -1.87 -21.99
N ASN A 130 -1.44 -0.68 -21.84
CA ASN A 130 -0.38 -0.44 -20.87
C ASN A 130 -0.88 -0.65 -19.42
N GLN A 131 -2.10 -0.23 -19.12
CA GLN A 131 -2.73 -0.49 -17.84
C GLN A 131 -2.89 -1.99 -17.58
N LEU A 132 -3.42 -2.73 -18.53
CA LEU A 132 -3.61 -4.17 -18.41
C LEU A 132 -2.29 -4.91 -18.23
N ASP A 133 -1.28 -4.59 -19.05
CA ASP A 133 0.05 -5.20 -18.97
C ASP A 133 0.68 -4.93 -17.58
N THR A 134 0.57 -3.70 -17.07
CA THR A 134 1.04 -3.34 -15.73
C THR A 134 0.35 -4.14 -14.64
N TYR A 135 -0.97 -4.32 -14.72
CA TYR A 135 -1.71 -5.15 -13.76
C TYR A 135 -1.25 -6.61 -13.78
N ILE A 136 -1.06 -7.16 -14.98
CA ILE A 136 -0.58 -8.54 -15.16
C ILE A 136 0.82 -8.72 -14.58
N GLU A 137 1.73 -7.80 -14.87
CA GLU A 137 3.11 -7.86 -14.35
C GLU A 137 3.15 -7.71 -12.84
N TYR A 138 2.37 -6.78 -12.29
CA TYR A 138 2.27 -6.56 -10.85
C TYR A 138 1.74 -7.80 -10.13
N GLY A 139 0.69 -8.42 -10.67
CA GLY A 139 0.13 -9.65 -10.14
C GLY A 139 1.12 -10.82 -10.16
N LYS A 140 1.83 -11.02 -11.28
CA LYS A 140 2.88 -12.06 -11.40
C LYS A 140 4.00 -11.84 -10.38
N LYS A 141 4.44 -10.60 -10.19
CA LYS A 141 5.47 -10.27 -9.20
C LYS A 141 5.01 -10.61 -7.79
N LEU A 142 3.76 -10.29 -7.46
CA LEU A 142 3.18 -10.65 -6.17
C LEU A 142 3.11 -12.17 -5.96
N GLU A 143 2.66 -12.92 -6.97
CA GLU A 143 2.62 -14.39 -6.92
C GLU A 143 4.01 -15.00 -6.72
N GLU A 144 5.04 -14.44 -7.38
CA GLU A 144 6.44 -14.83 -7.18
C GLU A 144 6.87 -14.61 -5.72
N ILE A 145 6.62 -13.46 -5.15
CA ILE A 145 6.95 -13.14 -3.75
C ILE A 145 6.27 -14.16 -2.82
N ILE A 146 4.94 -14.37 -2.97
CA ILE A 146 4.18 -15.31 -2.13
C ILE A 146 4.73 -16.71 -2.22
N SER A 147 5.13 -17.14 -3.42
CA SER A 147 5.69 -18.49 -3.66
C SER A 147 7.06 -18.70 -3.01
N ASN A 148 7.86 -17.64 -2.92
CA ASN A 148 9.20 -17.66 -2.35
C ASN A 148 9.22 -17.52 -0.81
N ILE A 149 8.12 -17.13 -0.18
CA ILE A 149 8.04 -17.08 1.28
C ILE A 149 8.06 -18.50 1.84
N ALA A 150 9.13 -18.85 2.55
CA ALA A 150 9.23 -20.11 3.28
C ALA A 150 8.21 -20.16 4.46
N ILE A 151 7.71 -21.36 4.74
CA ILE A 151 6.86 -21.61 5.91
C ILE A 151 7.77 -21.94 7.09
#